data_4456f38496283d5679c7d3f4f2e693a1
#
_entry.id   4456f38496283d5679c7d3f4f2e693a1
#
_cell.length_a   1.000
_cell.length_b   1.000
_cell.length_c   1.000
_cell.angle_alpha   90.00
_cell.angle_beta   90.00
_cell.angle_gamma   90.00
#
_symmetry.space_group_name_H-M   'P 1'
#
loop_
_entity.id
_entity.type
_entity.pdbx_description
1 polymer ?
#
loop_
_entity_poly.entity_id
_entity_poly.type
_entity_poly.pdbx_seq_one_letter_code
_entity_poly.pdbx_strand_id
1 'polypeptide(L)'
;MLRSWELRVVPPGTAGPPGPGERNGHGEANRVDCVRTVHKTVNVMDKLPKSVQPAAKSDLREVWNAPDRATAEAAIATFTKKYGAKYERAVTCLTKDQDALLTFYDFPAEHWDHLRTSNPIESVFATVRHRTVRTKGALSQDIARLMVFKLVMAAARTWRRLKGENQLPKVV
;
A
#
# COMPACT_ATOMS: atom_id res chain seq x y z
N MET A 1 25.77 8.80 19.98
CA MET A 1 24.60 8.90 20.87
C MET A 1 23.40 8.36 20.12
N LEU A 2 23.09 7.10 20.35
CA LEU A 2 21.96 6.38 19.75
C LEU A 2 20.75 6.65 20.64
N ARG A 3 19.76 7.43 20.17
CA ARG A 3 18.49 7.60 20.86
C ARG A 3 17.59 6.42 20.53
N SER A 4 17.26 5.76 21.59
CA SER A 4 16.41 4.60 21.78
C SER A 4 15.01 4.82 21.16
N TRP A 5 14.64 4.05 20.14
CA TRP A 5 13.26 3.80 19.75
C TRP A 5 12.74 2.64 20.60
N GLU A 6 12.24 2.94 21.77
CA GLU A 6 11.45 1.95 22.50
C GLU A 6 10.07 1.82 21.87
N LEU A 7 9.94 0.85 20.96
CA LEU A 7 8.65 0.28 20.65
C LEU A 7 8.13 -0.38 21.93
N ARG A 8 7.17 0.26 22.59
CA ARG A 8 6.39 -0.39 23.64
C ARG A 8 5.64 -1.57 23.01
N VAL A 9 6.19 -2.74 23.18
CA VAL A 9 5.47 -3.99 22.97
C VAL A 9 4.48 -4.11 24.12
N VAL A 10 3.21 -3.83 23.86
CA VAL A 10 2.12 -4.11 24.78
C VAL A 10 1.99 -5.63 24.85
N PRO A 11 2.10 -6.27 26.03
CA PRO A 11 1.89 -7.70 26.15
C PRO A 11 0.42 -8.04 25.83
N PRO A 12 0.14 -9.18 25.19
CA PRO A 12 -1.21 -9.60 24.88
C PRO A 12 -1.98 -9.86 26.18
N GLY A 13 -2.87 -8.94 26.51
CA GLY A 13 -3.88 -9.14 27.54
C GLY A 13 -4.85 -10.24 27.10
N THR A 14 -5.18 -11.12 28.03
CA THR A 14 -6.16 -12.20 27.92
C THR A 14 -7.55 -11.63 27.60
N ALA A 15 -7.89 -11.62 26.30
CA ALA A 15 -9.26 -11.46 25.84
C ALA A 15 -9.65 -12.76 25.14
N GLY A 16 -10.64 -13.45 25.68
CA GLY A 16 -11.27 -14.62 25.09
C GLY A 16 -11.89 -14.30 23.72
N PRO A 17 -12.23 -15.33 22.91
CA PRO A 17 -12.78 -15.12 21.60
C PRO A 17 -14.14 -14.41 21.69
N PRO A 18 -14.40 -13.39 20.85
CA PRO A 18 -15.71 -12.76 20.79
C PRO A 18 -16.74 -13.71 20.20
N GLY A 19 -17.92 -13.75 20.87
CA GLY A 19 -19.06 -14.52 20.42
C GLY A 19 -19.65 -14.01 19.09
N PRO A 20 -20.47 -14.84 18.40
CA PRO A 20 -21.05 -14.46 17.12
C PRO A 20 -22.25 -13.51 17.33
N GLY A 21 -22.07 -12.25 16.99
CA GLY A 21 -23.19 -11.33 16.89
C GLY A 21 -22.96 -9.98 17.52
N GLU A 22 -22.26 -9.09 16.80
CA GLU A 22 -22.52 -7.65 16.84
C GLU A 22 -21.70 -6.98 15.75
N ARG A 23 -22.31 -6.85 14.57
CA ARG A 23 -21.81 -5.94 13.52
C ARG A 23 -22.30 -4.54 13.87
N ASN A 24 -21.62 -3.88 14.77
CA ASN A 24 -21.79 -2.44 14.98
C ASN A 24 -20.84 -1.70 14.05
N GLY A 25 -21.42 -1.10 13.01
CA GLY A 25 -20.76 -0.13 12.16
C GLY A 25 -20.42 1.14 12.94
N HIS A 26 -19.20 1.31 13.34
CA HIS A 26 -18.53 2.58 13.67
C HIS A 26 -17.04 2.26 13.80
N GLY A 27 -16.29 2.45 12.74
CA GLY A 27 -14.83 2.23 12.77
C GLY A 27 -14.16 2.18 11.39
N GLU A 28 -14.79 2.70 10.33
CA GLU A 28 -14.19 2.72 8.98
C GLU A 28 -13.40 3.99 8.64
N ALA A 29 -13.06 4.81 9.61
CA ALA A 29 -12.41 6.08 9.37
C ALA A 29 -10.98 6.14 9.88
N ASN A 30 -10.09 5.19 9.54
CA ASN A 30 -8.63 5.39 9.62
C ASN A 30 -7.82 4.21 9.04
N ARG A 31 -8.38 3.46 8.11
CA ARG A 31 -7.54 2.64 7.25
C ARG A 31 -7.10 3.53 6.10
N VAL A 32 -5.93 4.11 6.21
CA VAL A 32 -5.18 4.56 5.03
C VAL A 32 -4.85 3.28 4.26
N ASP A 33 -5.83 2.79 3.52
CA ASP A 33 -5.62 1.76 2.52
C ASP A 33 -4.76 2.43 1.44
N CYS A 34 -3.46 2.36 1.63
CA CYS A 34 -2.47 2.73 0.63
C CYS A 34 -2.72 1.85 -0.59
N VAL A 35 -3.70 2.23 -1.38
CA VAL A 35 -4.08 1.50 -2.59
C VAL A 35 -2.90 1.62 -3.53
N ARG A 36 -2.18 0.53 -3.64
CA ARG A 36 -0.94 0.37 -4.38
C ARG A 36 -1.18 0.74 -5.84
N THR A 37 -0.65 1.86 -6.28
CA THR A 37 -0.80 2.34 -7.67
C THR A 37 -0.41 1.27 -8.69
N VAL A 38 0.62 0.47 -8.37
CA VAL A 38 1.07 -0.66 -9.20
C VAL A 38 -0.01 -1.74 -9.32
N HIS A 39 -0.59 -2.17 -8.18
CA HIS A 39 -1.65 -3.19 -8.19
C HIS A 39 -2.92 -2.68 -8.86
N LYS A 40 -3.27 -1.41 -8.63
CA LYS A 40 -4.41 -0.80 -9.31
C LYS A 40 -4.19 -0.75 -10.82
N THR A 41 -3.00 -0.38 -11.26
CA THR A 41 -2.64 -0.40 -12.67
C THR A 41 -2.84 -1.81 -13.27
N VAL A 42 -2.32 -2.84 -12.62
CA VAL A 42 -2.51 -4.24 -13.07
C VAL A 42 -4.00 -4.60 -13.12
N ASN A 43 -4.75 -4.31 -12.06
CA ASN A 43 -6.19 -4.61 -11.99
C ASN A 43 -7.01 -3.92 -13.09
N VAL A 44 -6.65 -2.69 -13.46
CA VAL A 44 -7.29 -1.96 -14.59
C VAL A 44 -6.88 -2.61 -15.92
N MET A 45 -5.59 -2.92 -16.08
CA MET A 45 -5.05 -3.53 -17.30
C MET A 45 -5.66 -4.90 -17.59
N ASP A 46 -5.91 -5.72 -16.54
CA ASP A 46 -6.55 -7.05 -16.67
C ASP A 46 -7.97 -6.98 -17.25
N LYS A 47 -8.60 -5.81 -17.21
CA LYS A 47 -9.93 -5.57 -17.78
C LYS A 47 -9.88 -4.98 -19.20
N LEU A 48 -8.69 -4.83 -19.75
CA LEU A 48 -8.45 -4.27 -21.08
C LEU A 48 -7.82 -5.33 -22.02
N PRO A 49 -8.20 -5.34 -23.30
CA PRO A 49 -7.53 -6.17 -24.30
C PRO A 49 -6.03 -5.82 -24.39
N LYS A 50 -5.18 -6.81 -24.67
CA LYS A 50 -3.73 -6.63 -24.75
C LYS A 50 -3.29 -5.53 -25.73
N SER A 51 -4.03 -5.33 -26.81
CA SER A 51 -3.76 -4.28 -27.82
C SER A 51 -3.93 -2.86 -27.27
N VAL A 52 -4.80 -2.67 -26.29
CA VAL A 52 -5.11 -1.35 -25.69
C VAL A 52 -4.24 -1.08 -24.45
N GLN A 53 -3.72 -2.12 -23.81
CA GLN A 53 -2.94 -2.01 -22.58
C GLN A 53 -1.75 -1.05 -22.65
N PRO A 54 -0.92 -0.98 -23.72
CA PRO A 54 0.21 -0.06 -23.77
C PRO A 54 -0.22 1.40 -23.67
N ALA A 55 -1.27 1.80 -24.39
CA ALA A 55 -1.82 3.14 -24.36
C ALA A 55 -2.44 3.46 -22.98
N ALA A 56 -3.25 2.54 -22.45
CA ALA A 56 -3.85 2.70 -21.11
C ALA A 56 -2.80 2.80 -20.00
N LYS A 57 -1.69 2.06 -20.14
CA LYS A 57 -0.57 2.16 -19.17
C LYS A 57 0.11 3.53 -19.21
N SER A 58 0.23 4.13 -20.41
CA SER A 58 0.75 5.49 -20.54
C SER A 58 -0.17 6.50 -19.88
N ASP A 59 -1.47 6.41 -20.17
CA ASP A 59 -2.48 7.30 -19.58
C ASP A 59 -2.52 7.19 -18.04
N LEU A 60 -2.42 5.96 -17.50
CA LEU A 60 -2.35 5.75 -16.05
C LEU A 60 -1.07 6.31 -15.42
N ARG A 61 0.06 6.32 -16.15
CA ARG A 61 1.28 6.95 -15.66
C ARG A 61 1.13 8.47 -15.49
N GLU A 62 0.34 9.12 -16.34
CA GLU A 62 0.04 10.54 -16.21
C GLU A 62 -0.73 10.80 -14.92
N VAL A 63 -1.67 9.93 -14.54
CA VAL A 63 -2.37 10.00 -13.25
C VAL A 63 -1.39 9.91 -12.08
N TRP A 64 -0.51 8.89 -12.10
CA TRP A 64 0.38 8.64 -10.97
C TRP A 64 1.54 9.62 -10.85
N ASN A 65 1.93 10.28 -11.95
CA ASN A 65 3.03 11.24 -11.98
C ASN A 65 2.55 12.70 -11.98
N ALA A 66 1.26 12.93 -11.83
CA ALA A 66 0.71 14.27 -11.76
C ALA A 66 1.34 15.10 -10.63
N PRO A 67 1.60 16.39 -10.85
CA PRO A 67 2.25 17.25 -9.85
C PRO A 67 1.35 17.60 -8.67
N ASP A 68 0.04 17.48 -8.83
CA ASP A 68 -0.97 17.78 -7.82
C ASP A 68 -2.23 16.92 -8.00
N ARG A 69 -3.09 16.92 -6.98
CA ARG A 69 -4.34 16.16 -6.95
C ARG A 69 -5.30 16.56 -8.07
N ALA A 70 -5.42 17.86 -8.37
CA ALA A 70 -6.36 18.34 -9.39
C ALA A 70 -5.96 17.85 -10.78
N THR A 71 -4.67 17.87 -11.09
CA THR A 71 -4.13 17.33 -12.35
C THR A 71 -4.33 15.81 -12.44
N ALA A 72 -4.17 15.08 -11.33
CA ALA A 72 -4.44 13.64 -11.30
C ALA A 72 -5.92 13.33 -11.54
N GLU A 73 -6.82 14.08 -10.93
CA GLU A 73 -8.27 13.95 -11.14
C GLU A 73 -8.67 14.25 -12.59
N ALA A 74 -8.07 15.29 -13.20
CA ALA A 74 -8.28 15.60 -14.61
C ALA A 74 -7.79 14.49 -15.55
N ALA A 75 -6.65 13.86 -15.21
CA ALA A 75 -6.13 12.71 -15.95
C ALA A 75 -7.05 11.50 -15.83
N ILE A 76 -7.63 11.23 -14.64
CA ILE A 76 -8.63 10.17 -14.44
C ILE A 76 -9.90 10.47 -15.24
N ALA A 77 -10.37 11.71 -15.28
CA ALA A 77 -11.52 12.11 -16.08
C ALA A 77 -11.26 11.90 -17.58
N THR A 78 -10.05 12.21 -18.06
CA THR A 78 -9.62 11.98 -19.44
C THR A 78 -9.59 10.48 -19.74
N PHE A 79 -9.05 9.66 -18.84
CA PHE A 79 -9.07 8.20 -18.95
C PHE A 79 -10.49 7.67 -19.03
N THR A 80 -11.38 8.16 -18.17
CA THR A 80 -12.79 7.77 -18.13
C THR A 80 -13.49 8.10 -19.45
N LYS A 81 -13.27 9.29 -20.00
CA LYS A 81 -13.83 9.71 -21.28
C LYS A 81 -13.33 8.85 -22.44
N LYS A 82 -12.03 8.51 -22.44
CA LYS A 82 -11.37 7.75 -23.51
C LYS A 82 -11.78 6.27 -23.54
N TYR A 83 -11.93 5.67 -22.37
CA TYR A 83 -12.15 4.21 -22.27
C TYR A 83 -13.56 3.84 -21.82
N GLY A 84 -14.35 4.76 -21.29
CA GLY A 84 -15.66 4.48 -20.68
C GLY A 84 -16.64 3.81 -21.61
N ALA A 85 -16.72 4.27 -22.87
CA ALA A 85 -17.68 3.76 -23.86
C ALA A 85 -17.49 2.27 -24.19
N LYS A 86 -16.26 1.75 -24.15
CA LYS A 86 -15.96 0.36 -24.54
C LYS A 86 -15.52 -0.54 -23.39
N TYR A 87 -14.97 0.06 -22.33
CA TYR A 87 -14.30 -0.67 -21.23
C TYR A 87 -14.75 -0.18 -19.87
N GLU A 88 -16.06 -0.11 -19.66
CA GLU A 88 -16.68 0.37 -18.42
C GLU A 88 -16.09 -0.31 -17.16
N ARG A 89 -15.84 -1.63 -17.23
CA ARG A 89 -15.25 -2.38 -16.10
C ARG A 89 -13.87 -1.89 -15.70
N ALA A 90 -13.07 -1.43 -16.66
CA ALA A 90 -11.73 -0.89 -16.39
C ALA A 90 -11.84 0.49 -15.73
N VAL A 91 -12.75 1.33 -16.23
CA VAL A 91 -13.02 2.66 -15.67
C VAL A 91 -13.60 2.54 -14.26
N THR A 92 -14.62 1.71 -14.05
CA THR A 92 -15.19 1.46 -12.71
C THR A 92 -14.12 0.96 -11.74
N CYS A 93 -13.21 0.08 -12.20
CA CYS A 93 -12.11 -0.39 -11.39
C CYS A 93 -11.18 0.76 -10.96
N LEU A 94 -10.94 1.75 -11.80
CA LEU A 94 -10.11 2.92 -11.48
C LEU A 94 -10.82 3.90 -10.54
N THR A 95 -12.07 4.25 -10.87
CA THR A 95 -12.81 5.31 -10.18
C THR A 95 -13.39 4.88 -8.83
N LYS A 96 -13.65 3.59 -8.62
CA LYS A 96 -14.22 3.07 -7.38
C LYS A 96 -13.45 3.50 -6.13
N ASP A 97 -12.13 3.55 -6.21
CA ASP A 97 -11.26 3.84 -5.07
C ASP A 97 -10.42 5.11 -5.35
N GLN A 98 -10.93 6.04 -6.18
CA GLN A 98 -10.21 7.24 -6.61
C GLN A 98 -9.71 8.06 -5.44
N ASP A 99 -10.54 8.32 -4.44
CA ASP A 99 -10.17 9.11 -3.28
C ASP A 99 -9.04 8.45 -2.48
N ALA A 100 -9.15 7.14 -2.24
CA ALA A 100 -8.11 6.37 -1.56
C ALA A 100 -6.79 6.35 -2.36
N LEU A 101 -6.87 6.30 -3.70
CA LEU A 101 -5.70 6.35 -4.58
C LEU A 101 -4.97 7.69 -4.51
N LEU A 102 -5.69 8.78 -4.33
CA LEU A 102 -5.16 10.14 -4.35
C LEU A 102 -4.84 10.68 -2.95
N THR A 103 -5.12 9.94 -1.88
CA THR A 103 -4.85 10.35 -0.49
C THR A 103 -3.38 10.73 -0.24
N PHE A 104 -2.43 10.18 -1.00
CA PHE A 104 -1.03 10.51 -0.81
C PHE A 104 -0.71 11.98 -1.12
N TYR A 105 -1.54 12.68 -1.89
CA TYR A 105 -1.40 14.13 -2.14
C TYR A 105 -1.64 14.98 -0.89
N ASP A 106 -2.33 14.45 0.13
CA ASP A 106 -2.60 15.12 1.40
C ASP A 106 -1.34 15.19 2.30
N PHE A 107 -0.27 14.49 1.90
CA PHE A 107 1.00 14.44 2.60
C PHE A 107 2.07 15.29 1.91
N PRO A 108 3.14 15.69 2.61
CA PRO A 108 4.26 16.40 2.00
C PRO A 108 4.83 15.66 0.78
N ALA A 109 5.16 16.41 -0.27
CA ALA A 109 5.59 15.85 -1.56
C ALA A 109 6.81 14.91 -1.45
N GLU A 110 7.68 15.14 -0.48
CA GLU A 110 8.84 14.29 -0.20
C GLU A 110 8.45 12.87 0.20
N HIS A 111 7.24 12.68 0.75
CA HIS A 111 6.72 11.39 1.18
C HIS A 111 6.04 10.60 0.06
N TRP A 112 5.63 11.24 -1.04
CA TRP A 112 4.83 10.60 -2.09
C TRP A 112 5.47 9.35 -2.69
N ASP A 113 6.79 9.33 -2.88
CA ASP A 113 7.51 8.16 -3.40
C ASP A 113 7.37 6.94 -2.50
N HIS A 114 7.19 7.15 -1.21
CA HIS A 114 7.00 6.08 -0.21
C HIS A 114 5.54 5.66 -0.09
N LEU A 115 4.61 6.61 -0.25
CA LEU A 115 3.17 6.38 -0.10
C LEU A 115 2.53 5.75 -1.34
N ARG A 116 3.03 6.09 -2.54
CA ARG A 116 2.54 5.52 -3.81
C ARG A 116 2.90 4.06 -4.03
N THR A 117 3.86 3.52 -3.29
CA THR A 117 4.34 2.15 -3.50
C THR A 117 4.43 1.38 -2.19
N SER A 118 4.11 0.10 -2.26
CA SER A 118 4.30 -0.85 -1.15
C SER A 118 5.55 -1.72 -1.31
N ASN A 119 6.40 -1.42 -2.30
CA ASN A 119 7.61 -2.19 -2.58
C ASN A 119 8.48 -2.49 -1.33
N PRO A 120 8.67 -1.55 -0.39
CA PRO A 120 9.43 -1.85 0.84
C PRO A 120 8.81 -2.98 1.65
N ILE A 121 7.48 -2.95 1.84
CA ILE A 121 6.74 -3.98 2.61
C ILE A 121 6.78 -5.32 1.87
N GLU A 122 6.55 -5.30 0.55
CA GLU A 122 6.60 -6.51 -0.29
C GLU A 122 7.98 -7.16 -0.29
N SER A 123 9.04 -6.37 -0.35
CA SER A 123 10.42 -6.85 -0.27
C SER A 123 10.69 -7.56 1.05
N VAL A 124 10.21 -7.02 2.17
CA VAL A 124 10.33 -7.66 3.49
C VAL A 124 9.58 -8.99 3.52
N PHE A 125 8.32 -9.00 3.06
CA PHE A 125 7.53 -10.23 3.02
C PHE A 125 8.09 -11.27 2.05
N ALA A 126 8.66 -10.86 0.92
CA ALA A 126 9.36 -11.75 0.00
C ALA A 126 10.56 -12.41 0.68
N THR A 127 11.34 -11.67 1.45
CA THR A 127 12.48 -12.19 2.22
C THR A 127 12.01 -13.19 3.27
N VAL A 128 10.96 -12.86 4.02
CA VAL A 128 10.36 -13.78 5.01
C VAL A 128 9.88 -15.05 4.33
N ARG A 129 9.09 -14.93 3.25
CA ARG A 129 8.58 -16.07 2.49
C ARG A 129 9.70 -16.96 1.96
N HIS A 130 10.73 -16.38 1.37
CA HIS A 130 11.87 -17.14 0.83
C HIS A 130 12.56 -17.98 1.91
N ARG A 131 12.70 -17.46 3.12
CA ARG A 131 13.28 -18.19 4.25
C ARG A 131 12.35 -19.27 4.80
N THR A 132 11.06 -18.93 5.00
CA THR A 132 10.09 -19.88 5.54
C THR A 132 9.82 -21.06 4.61
N VAL A 133 9.80 -20.83 3.29
CA VAL A 133 9.67 -21.90 2.30
C VAL A 133 10.89 -22.83 2.33
N ARG A 134 12.11 -22.28 2.44
CA ARG A 134 13.35 -23.09 2.50
C ARG A 134 13.47 -23.91 3.78
N THR A 135 13.00 -23.40 4.90
CA THR A 135 13.01 -24.13 6.19
C THR A 135 11.80 -25.06 6.34
N LYS A 136 10.95 -25.17 5.32
CA LYS A 136 9.69 -25.94 5.35
C LYS A 136 8.78 -25.60 6.53
N GLY A 137 8.79 -24.32 6.94
CA GLY A 137 8.01 -23.81 8.05
C GLY A 137 8.81 -23.65 9.34
N ALA A 138 8.13 -23.60 10.46
CA ALA A 138 8.70 -23.50 11.79
C ALA A 138 8.13 -24.58 12.70
N LEU A 139 8.93 -25.04 13.66
CA LEU A 139 8.57 -26.11 14.60
C LEU A 139 7.41 -25.72 15.53
N SER A 140 7.26 -24.40 15.82
CA SER A 140 6.17 -23.88 16.64
C SER A 140 5.82 -22.45 16.21
N GLN A 141 4.68 -21.97 16.68
CA GLN A 141 4.22 -20.60 16.41
C GLN A 141 5.19 -19.55 16.97
N ASP A 142 5.77 -19.80 18.14
CA ASP A 142 6.71 -18.85 18.77
C ASP A 142 8.05 -18.81 18.02
N ILE A 143 8.53 -19.96 17.55
CA ILE A 143 9.71 -20.01 16.68
C ILE A 143 9.44 -19.27 15.37
N ALA A 144 8.25 -19.41 14.78
CA ALA A 144 7.86 -18.67 13.58
C ALA A 144 7.88 -17.15 13.82
N ARG A 145 7.30 -16.69 14.92
CA ARG A 145 7.29 -15.26 15.30
C ARG A 145 8.71 -14.73 15.50
N LEU A 146 9.53 -15.46 16.24
CA LEU A 146 10.93 -15.08 16.48
C LEU A 146 11.73 -15.01 15.17
N MET A 147 11.55 -15.98 14.28
CA MET A 147 12.21 -16.01 12.98
C MET A 147 11.80 -14.79 12.13
N VAL A 148 10.50 -14.50 12.01
CA VAL A 148 10.01 -13.33 11.29
C VAL A 148 10.57 -12.05 11.90
N PHE A 149 10.54 -11.90 13.23
CA PHE A 149 11.12 -10.75 13.93
C PHE A 149 12.60 -10.56 13.59
N LYS A 150 13.40 -11.62 13.66
CA LYS A 150 14.84 -11.56 13.33
C LYS A 150 15.09 -11.18 11.88
N LEU A 151 14.29 -11.71 10.94
CA LEU A 151 14.38 -11.39 9.52
C LEU A 151 14.03 -9.92 9.24
N VAL A 152 12.98 -9.40 9.89
CA VAL A 152 12.58 -7.99 9.77
C VAL A 152 13.66 -7.07 10.35
N MET A 153 14.20 -7.40 11.53
CA MET A 153 15.28 -6.62 12.14
C MET A 153 16.57 -6.64 11.30
N ALA A 154 16.86 -7.74 10.64
CA ALA A 154 17.99 -7.83 9.71
C ALA A 154 17.75 -6.96 8.46
N ALA A 155 16.54 -7.01 7.89
CA ALA A 155 16.15 -6.18 6.75
C ALA A 155 16.16 -4.68 7.08
N ALA A 156 15.76 -4.31 8.30
CA ALA A 156 15.71 -2.91 8.75
C ALA A 156 17.08 -2.20 8.68
N ARG A 157 18.17 -2.95 8.76
CA ARG A 157 19.54 -2.39 8.64
C ARG A 157 19.84 -1.84 7.23
N THR A 158 19.13 -2.31 6.23
CA THR A 158 19.32 -1.93 4.82
C THR A 158 18.21 -0.98 4.31
N TRP A 159 17.24 -0.64 5.15
CA TRP A 159 16.16 0.25 4.74
C TRP A 159 16.70 1.67 4.49
N ARG A 160 16.22 2.25 3.42
CA ARG A 160 16.48 3.65 3.13
C ARG A 160 15.75 4.53 4.13
N ARG A 161 16.39 5.63 4.52
CA ARG A 161 15.72 6.65 5.34
C ARG A 161 14.53 7.23 4.60
N LEU A 162 13.50 7.60 5.35
CA LEU A 162 12.35 8.31 4.82
C LEU A 162 12.81 9.66 4.26
N LYS A 163 12.46 9.94 3.01
CA LYS A 163 12.63 11.29 2.47
C LYS A 163 11.70 12.23 3.22
N GLY A 164 12.16 13.44 3.54
CA GLY A 164 11.35 14.41 4.29
C GLY A 164 11.10 14.02 5.76
N GLU A 165 12.03 13.32 6.42
CA GLU A 165 11.94 12.97 7.84
C GLU A 165 11.64 14.18 8.74
N ASN A 166 12.16 15.36 8.37
CA ASN A 166 11.91 16.64 9.06
C ASN A 166 10.44 17.13 8.91
N GLN A 167 9.67 16.58 8.00
CA GLN A 167 8.27 16.92 7.77
C GLN A 167 7.30 16.02 8.56
N LEU A 168 7.80 14.95 9.21
CA LEU A 168 6.97 14.04 10.01
C LEU A 168 6.09 14.76 11.06
N PRO A 169 6.55 15.83 11.75
CA PRO A 169 5.71 16.55 12.71
C PRO A 169 4.49 17.23 12.09
N LYS A 170 4.45 17.37 10.76
CA LYS A 170 3.30 17.95 10.04
C LYS A 170 2.25 16.90 9.67
N VAL A 171 2.57 15.63 9.83
CA VAL A 171 1.74 14.48 9.41
C VAL A 171 1.12 13.77 10.62
N VAL A 172 1.65 13.98 11.81
CA VAL A 172 1.20 13.40 13.09
C VAL A 172 0.27 14.42 13.82
#